data_d443d4a8edca24f98d0a507d56f78506
#
_entry.id   d443d4a8edca24f98d0a507d56f78506
#
_cell.length_a   1.000
_cell.length_b   1.000
_cell.length_c   1.000
_cell.angle_alpha   90.00
_cell.angle_beta   90.00
_cell.angle_gamma   90.00
#
_symmetry.space_group_name_H-M   'P 1'
#
loop_
_entity.id
_entity.type
_entity.pdbx_description
1 polymer ?
#
loop_
_entity_poly.entity_id
_entity_poly.type
_entity_poly.pdbx_seq_one_letter_code
_entity_poly.pdbx_strand_id
1 'polypeptide(L)'
;LIEFDILVVDESSMIDLPLMQKLVDAIPSECSLVLIGDHNQLSSVEVGSVFGDLTRSANDPQSPLYGKSTALEKTYRFSEKSSIYLFCEACKSNDTPTIETLFDAKRDDFSFDPIEDGSTKSLEPIINRIVKAHKERANAANLESAFHSIGEFATLTPFNRGLFGAQSINRIADARISRFHEMEPGSFYAGLPIIILENNYDLELFNGDIGIVWPKRSSGELFAWFSDSNSALKPVRLNWLPKHAPAFCLTIHKSQGSEFEEVVGVFSSEDNDFISRQLVYTCASRAKRRLSIYGNRTALEAAIQRSVKRATLLEERILACK
;
A
#
# COMPACT_ATOMS: atom_id res chain seq x y z
N LEU A 1 -8.25 25.73 18.13
CA LEU A 1 -7.84 26.24 16.82
C LEU A 1 -6.33 26.32 16.79
N ILE A 2 -5.70 25.76 15.79
CA ILE A 2 -4.25 25.87 15.58
C ILE A 2 -4.07 27.09 14.67
N GLU A 3 -3.24 28.06 15.08
CA GLU A 3 -2.96 29.26 14.29
C GLU A 3 -1.85 28.96 13.29
N PHE A 4 -2.20 28.93 11.99
CA PHE A 4 -1.27 28.83 10.87
C PHE A 4 -1.87 29.49 9.62
N ASP A 5 -1.01 30.00 8.76
CA ASP A 5 -1.41 30.68 7.52
C ASP A 5 -1.69 29.68 6.38
N ILE A 6 -0.96 28.57 6.36
CA ILE A 6 -1.06 27.55 5.33
C ILE A 6 -1.06 26.17 6.00
N LEU A 7 -2.06 25.35 5.66
CA LEU A 7 -2.12 23.93 6.01
C LEU A 7 -1.92 23.09 4.75
N VAL A 8 -0.89 22.25 4.76
CA VAL A 8 -0.63 21.29 3.69
C VAL A 8 -1.01 19.90 4.20
N VAL A 9 -1.87 19.22 3.49
CA VAL A 9 -2.32 17.86 3.80
C VAL A 9 -1.89 16.94 2.69
N ASP A 10 -0.96 16.03 3.00
CA ASP A 10 -0.51 14.99 2.07
C ASP A 10 -1.39 13.75 2.14
N GLU A 11 -1.28 12.86 1.13
CA GLU A 11 -2.12 11.66 0.96
C GLU A 11 -3.63 11.93 1.10
N SER A 12 -4.08 13.09 0.59
CA SER A 12 -5.46 13.55 0.72
C SER A 12 -6.49 12.66 0.01
N SER A 13 -6.05 11.78 -0.89
CA SER A 13 -6.89 10.74 -1.50
C SER A 13 -7.46 9.75 -0.48
N MET A 14 -6.83 9.62 0.69
CA MET A 14 -7.23 8.72 1.78
C MET A 14 -8.23 9.36 2.76
N ILE A 15 -8.50 10.66 2.66
CA ILE A 15 -9.39 11.38 3.56
C ILE A 15 -10.84 11.13 3.14
N ASP A 16 -11.64 10.59 4.08
CA ASP A 16 -13.07 10.43 3.91
C ASP A 16 -13.86 11.75 4.13
N LEU A 17 -15.12 11.74 3.79
CA LEU A 17 -15.98 12.94 3.91
C LEU A 17 -16.12 13.43 5.37
N PRO A 18 -16.35 12.56 6.37
CA PRO A 18 -16.42 12.97 7.78
C PRO A 18 -15.11 13.59 8.31
N LEU A 19 -13.96 13.05 7.91
CA LEU A 19 -12.66 13.57 8.33
C LEU A 19 -12.37 14.90 7.63
N MET A 20 -12.67 15.02 6.34
CA MET A 20 -12.52 16.27 5.59
C MET A 20 -13.38 17.37 6.20
N GLN A 21 -14.63 17.07 6.57
CA GLN A 21 -15.49 18.02 7.25
C GLN A 21 -14.86 18.52 8.55
N LYS A 22 -14.40 17.61 9.41
CA LYS A 22 -13.75 17.99 10.68
C LYS A 22 -12.49 18.82 10.45
N LEU A 23 -11.73 18.49 9.41
CA LEU A 23 -10.54 19.24 9.02
C LEU A 23 -10.91 20.67 8.64
N VAL A 24 -11.89 20.85 7.75
CA VAL A 24 -12.34 22.18 7.30
C VAL A 24 -12.94 22.98 8.45
N ASP A 25 -13.73 22.34 9.32
CA ASP A 25 -14.33 22.99 10.50
C ASP A 25 -13.26 23.46 11.53
N ALA A 26 -12.09 22.82 11.54
CA ALA A 26 -10.98 23.13 12.46
C ALA A 26 -10.03 24.21 11.93
N ILE A 27 -10.08 24.53 10.63
CA ILE A 27 -9.16 25.47 9.98
C ILE A 27 -9.67 26.92 10.17
N PRO A 28 -8.81 27.89 10.54
CA PRO A 28 -9.18 29.29 10.52
C PRO A 28 -9.61 29.77 9.11
N SER A 29 -10.56 30.69 9.04
CA SER A 29 -11.10 31.21 7.76
C SER A 29 -10.05 31.84 6.86
N GLU A 30 -9.00 32.40 7.43
CA GLU A 30 -7.90 33.06 6.71
C GLU A 30 -6.79 32.06 6.28
N CYS A 31 -6.87 30.80 6.71
CA CYS A 31 -5.87 29.79 6.39
C CYS A 31 -6.06 29.26 4.95
N SER A 32 -4.95 29.15 4.23
CA SER A 32 -4.93 28.49 2.93
C SER A 32 -4.78 26.97 3.10
N LEU A 33 -5.72 26.20 2.55
CA LEU A 33 -5.66 24.72 2.56
C LEU A 33 -5.07 24.21 1.24
N VAL A 34 -3.98 23.44 1.31
CA VAL A 34 -3.36 22.76 0.18
C VAL A 34 -3.52 21.25 0.38
N LEU A 35 -4.23 20.61 -0.54
CA LEU A 35 -4.43 19.16 -0.55
C LEU A 35 -3.52 18.52 -1.61
N ILE A 36 -2.68 17.58 -1.20
CA ILE A 36 -1.80 16.81 -2.09
C ILE A 36 -2.29 15.36 -2.10
N GLY A 37 -2.38 14.76 -3.28
CA GLY A 37 -2.84 13.38 -3.40
C GLY A 37 -2.87 12.90 -4.84
N ASP A 38 -3.19 11.63 -5.02
CA ASP A 38 -3.35 11.00 -6.34
C ASP A 38 -4.77 10.44 -6.47
N HIS A 39 -5.59 11.07 -7.29
CA HIS A 39 -6.98 10.67 -7.53
C HIS A 39 -7.12 9.33 -8.27
N ASN A 40 -6.03 8.78 -8.84
CA ASN A 40 -6.01 7.47 -9.47
C ASN A 40 -5.72 6.35 -8.44
N GLN A 41 -5.19 6.67 -7.27
CA GLN A 41 -5.02 5.73 -6.18
C GLN A 41 -6.36 5.39 -5.52
N LEU A 42 -6.32 4.41 -4.63
CA LEU A 42 -7.47 4.06 -3.80
C LEU A 42 -7.91 5.26 -2.97
N SER A 43 -9.19 5.59 -3.07
CA SER A 43 -9.82 6.51 -2.14
C SER A 43 -10.02 5.85 -0.77
N SER A 44 -10.39 6.65 0.24
CA SER A 44 -10.71 6.16 1.60
C SER A 44 -11.64 4.95 1.59
N VAL A 45 -11.55 4.09 2.59
CA VAL A 45 -12.46 2.92 2.74
C VAL A 45 -13.88 3.36 3.03
N GLU A 46 -14.03 4.45 3.79
CA GLU A 46 -15.32 5.06 4.16
C GLU A 46 -15.96 5.80 2.98
N VAL A 47 -17.17 6.30 3.21
CA VAL A 47 -18.00 6.94 2.18
C VAL A 47 -17.33 8.20 1.61
N GLY A 48 -17.29 8.27 0.28
CA GLY A 48 -16.86 9.46 -0.46
C GLY A 48 -15.51 9.32 -1.16
N SER A 49 -15.32 10.14 -2.18
CA SER A 49 -14.04 10.35 -2.88
C SER A 49 -13.79 11.86 -2.94
N VAL A 50 -13.67 12.46 -1.76
CA VAL A 50 -13.65 13.93 -1.59
C VAL A 50 -12.55 14.56 -2.45
N PHE A 51 -11.32 14.04 -2.38
CA PHE A 51 -10.20 14.56 -3.17
C PHE A 51 -10.45 14.46 -4.67
N GLY A 52 -11.00 13.32 -5.13
CA GLY A 52 -11.36 13.12 -6.54
C GLY A 52 -12.47 14.09 -7.00
N ASP A 53 -13.49 14.33 -6.16
CA ASP A 53 -14.58 15.25 -6.47
C ASP A 53 -14.09 16.70 -6.53
N LEU A 54 -13.25 17.12 -5.58
CA LEU A 54 -12.61 18.44 -5.57
C LEU A 54 -11.74 18.64 -6.81
N THR A 55 -10.95 17.63 -7.19
CA THR A 55 -10.09 17.70 -8.38
C THR A 55 -10.91 17.81 -9.67
N ARG A 56 -12.00 17.03 -9.80
CA ARG A 56 -12.91 17.15 -10.95
C ARG A 56 -13.58 18.52 -11.00
N SER A 57 -14.11 18.99 -9.87
CA SER A 57 -14.71 20.33 -9.78
C SER A 57 -13.70 21.42 -10.13
N ALA A 58 -12.44 21.30 -9.73
CA ALA A 58 -11.39 22.26 -10.05
C ALA A 58 -11.00 22.30 -11.54
N ASN A 59 -11.35 21.26 -12.29
CA ASN A 59 -11.15 21.19 -13.75
C ASN A 59 -12.42 21.55 -14.55
N ASP A 60 -13.56 21.75 -13.89
CA ASP A 60 -14.81 22.15 -14.55
C ASP A 60 -14.89 23.68 -14.66
N PRO A 61 -14.96 24.26 -15.89
CA PRO A 61 -15.08 25.70 -16.08
C PRO A 61 -16.30 26.35 -15.43
N GLN A 62 -17.34 25.57 -15.09
CA GLN A 62 -18.56 26.09 -14.42
C GLN A 62 -18.44 26.07 -12.89
N SER A 63 -17.40 25.49 -12.36
CA SER A 63 -17.19 25.34 -10.92
C SER A 63 -16.56 26.58 -10.29
N PRO A 64 -16.97 26.99 -9.08
CA PRO A 64 -16.27 28.01 -8.29
C PRO A 64 -14.83 27.64 -7.93
N LEU A 65 -14.48 26.36 -8.05
CA LEU A 65 -13.11 25.85 -7.83
C LEU A 65 -12.27 25.83 -9.11
N TYR A 66 -12.79 26.29 -10.25
CA TYR A 66 -12.05 26.23 -11.52
C TYR A 66 -10.66 26.85 -11.42
N GLY A 67 -9.66 26.13 -11.92
CA GLY A 67 -8.27 26.54 -11.89
C GLY A 67 -7.58 26.46 -10.52
N LYS A 68 -8.24 25.86 -9.50
CA LYS A 68 -7.65 25.63 -8.17
C LYS A 68 -6.91 24.29 -8.05
N SER A 69 -6.73 23.56 -9.14
CA SER A 69 -5.99 22.30 -9.19
C SER A 69 -4.81 22.42 -10.16
N THR A 70 -3.71 21.77 -9.78
CA THR A 70 -2.53 21.61 -10.65
C THR A 70 -2.12 20.14 -10.65
N ALA A 71 -2.02 19.55 -11.85
CA ALA A 71 -1.53 18.21 -12.01
C ALA A 71 0.01 18.22 -12.11
N LEU A 72 0.67 17.35 -11.34
CA LEU A 72 2.09 17.10 -11.46
C LEU A 72 2.30 15.97 -12.49
N GLU A 73 2.80 16.30 -13.67
CA GLU A 73 2.94 15.36 -14.79
C GLU A 73 4.23 14.55 -14.72
N LYS A 74 5.31 15.14 -14.16
CA LYS A 74 6.62 14.51 -14.14
C LYS A 74 6.76 13.58 -12.95
N THR A 75 7.03 12.32 -13.23
CA THR A 75 7.43 11.35 -12.19
C THR A 75 8.94 11.31 -12.02
N TYR A 76 9.37 11.22 -10.76
CA TYR A 76 10.79 11.00 -10.41
C TYR A 76 11.02 9.59 -9.83
N ARG A 77 9.95 8.84 -9.61
CA ARG A 77 10.00 7.49 -9.04
C ARG A 77 10.51 6.46 -10.05
N PHE A 78 10.11 6.59 -11.32
CA PHE A 78 10.45 5.67 -12.40
C PHE A 78 11.06 6.43 -13.57
N SER A 79 11.85 5.71 -14.36
CA SER A 79 12.12 6.16 -15.73
C SER A 79 10.83 6.05 -16.55
N GLU A 80 10.54 7.03 -17.39
CA GLU A 80 9.41 7.00 -18.33
C GLU A 80 9.46 5.79 -19.29
N LYS A 81 10.63 5.15 -19.41
CA LYS A 81 10.84 3.94 -20.21
C LYS A 81 10.64 2.64 -19.41
N SER A 82 10.43 2.71 -18.10
CA SER A 82 10.23 1.50 -17.28
C SER A 82 8.88 0.87 -17.57
N SER A 83 8.82 -0.46 -17.50
CA SER A 83 7.57 -1.19 -17.69
C SER A 83 6.57 -0.91 -16.58
N ILE A 84 7.06 -0.59 -15.37
CA ILE A 84 6.20 -0.19 -14.25
C ILE A 84 5.48 1.12 -14.58
N TYR A 85 6.21 2.12 -15.11
CA TYR A 85 5.62 3.38 -15.54
C TYR A 85 4.56 3.15 -16.63
N LEU A 86 4.93 2.40 -17.70
CA LEU A 86 4.01 2.10 -18.79
C LEU A 86 2.75 1.38 -18.30
N PHE A 87 2.89 0.44 -17.36
CA PHE A 87 1.75 -0.27 -16.76
C PHE A 87 0.87 0.68 -15.94
N CYS A 88 1.46 1.55 -15.14
CA CYS A 88 0.72 2.55 -14.37
C CYS A 88 -0.05 3.51 -15.28
N GLU A 89 0.57 4.02 -16.34
CA GLU A 89 -0.10 4.91 -17.31
C GLU A 89 -1.22 4.18 -18.09
N ALA A 90 -0.96 2.93 -18.51
CA ALA A 90 -1.97 2.10 -19.15
C ALA A 90 -3.18 1.81 -18.23
N CYS A 91 -2.94 1.61 -16.93
CA CYS A 91 -4.02 1.51 -15.94
C CYS A 91 -4.83 2.80 -15.85
N LYS A 92 -4.19 3.98 -15.78
CA LYS A 92 -4.88 5.28 -15.70
C LYS A 92 -5.74 5.54 -16.92
N SER A 93 -5.19 5.32 -18.12
CA SER A 93 -5.83 5.59 -19.41
C SER A 93 -6.76 4.49 -19.88
N ASN A 94 -6.81 3.34 -19.17
CA ASN A 94 -7.54 2.14 -19.62
C ASN A 94 -7.03 1.58 -20.96
N ASP A 95 -5.73 1.63 -21.19
CA ASP A 95 -5.08 1.15 -22.40
C ASP A 95 -4.84 -0.37 -22.33
N THR A 96 -5.89 -1.14 -22.64
CA THR A 96 -5.88 -2.60 -22.63
C THR A 96 -4.79 -3.19 -23.55
N PRO A 97 -4.57 -2.71 -24.79
CA PRO A 97 -3.51 -3.23 -25.65
C PRO A 97 -2.11 -3.15 -25.06
N THR A 98 -1.78 -2.05 -24.40
CA THR A 98 -0.49 -1.90 -23.70
C THR A 98 -0.38 -2.88 -22.53
N ILE A 99 -1.47 -3.08 -21.76
CA ILE A 99 -1.50 -4.04 -20.64
C ILE A 99 -1.28 -5.46 -21.12
N GLU A 100 -1.97 -5.89 -22.19
CA GLU A 100 -1.81 -7.20 -22.81
C GLU A 100 -0.36 -7.42 -23.26
N THR A 101 0.22 -6.43 -23.93
CA THR A 101 1.63 -6.48 -24.37
C THR A 101 2.59 -6.63 -23.19
N LEU A 102 2.34 -5.95 -22.08
CA LEU A 102 3.16 -6.04 -20.89
C LEU A 102 3.01 -7.40 -20.18
N PHE A 103 1.81 -7.98 -20.18
CA PHE A 103 1.57 -9.31 -19.60
C PHE A 103 2.28 -10.42 -20.39
N ASP A 104 2.43 -10.26 -21.71
CA ASP A 104 3.13 -11.22 -22.55
C ASP A 104 4.66 -11.01 -22.57
N ALA A 105 5.12 -9.82 -22.18
CA ALA A 105 6.53 -9.47 -22.20
C ALA A 105 7.24 -9.97 -20.93
N LYS A 106 8.36 -10.69 -21.10
CA LYS A 106 9.31 -10.96 -20.01
C LYS A 106 10.29 -9.80 -19.94
N ARG A 107 10.17 -8.98 -18.92
CA ARG A 107 11.04 -7.82 -18.68
C ARG A 107 11.70 -7.92 -17.30
N ASP A 108 12.84 -7.29 -17.13
CA ASP A 108 13.57 -7.36 -15.86
C ASP A 108 12.87 -6.62 -14.74
N ASP A 109 12.12 -5.56 -15.08
CA ASP A 109 11.40 -4.69 -14.13
C ASP A 109 9.91 -5.06 -13.98
N PHE A 110 9.36 -5.94 -14.86
CA PHE A 110 7.95 -6.30 -14.84
C PHE A 110 7.73 -7.76 -15.24
N SER A 111 6.91 -8.49 -14.49
CA SER A 111 6.41 -9.81 -14.88
C SER A 111 4.94 -9.98 -14.52
N PHE A 112 4.25 -10.73 -15.37
CA PHE A 112 2.93 -11.28 -15.09
C PHE A 112 3.03 -12.81 -15.04
N ASP A 113 2.59 -13.39 -13.93
CA ASP A 113 2.59 -14.83 -13.69
C ASP A 113 1.15 -15.31 -13.45
N PRO A 114 0.56 -16.10 -14.37
CA PRO A 114 -0.84 -16.49 -14.27
C PRO A 114 -1.10 -17.41 -13.07
N ILE A 115 -2.21 -17.16 -12.36
CA ILE A 115 -2.82 -18.07 -11.41
C ILE A 115 -4.03 -18.70 -12.08
N GLU A 116 -3.93 -19.99 -12.40
CA GLU A 116 -4.97 -20.72 -13.12
C GLU A 116 -5.95 -21.43 -12.17
N ASP A 117 -5.49 -21.82 -10.99
CA ASP A 117 -6.30 -22.53 -10.02
C ASP A 117 -6.35 -21.83 -8.65
N GLY A 118 -7.43 -22.11 -7.90
CA GLY A 118 -7.63 -21.63 -6.53
C GLY A 118 -6.96 -22.51 -5.47
N SER A 119 -5.87 -23.22 -5.79
CA SER A 119 -5.18 -24.10 -4.84
C SER A 119 -4.04 -23.39 -4.10
N THR A 120 -3.64 -23.96 -2.96
CA THR A 120 -2.46 -23.48 -2.22
C THR A 120 -1.15 -23.66 -2.99
N LYS A 121 -1.11 -24.52 -4.00
CA LYS A 121 0.07 -24.73 -4.86
C LYS A 121 0.40 -23.48 -5.66
N SER A 122 -0.62 -22.72 -6.08
CA SER A 122 -0.44 -21.47 -6.80
C SER A 122 0.26 -20.39 -5.97
N LEU A 123 0.30 -20.52 -4.64
CA LEU A 123 1.04 -19.63 -3.76
C LEU A 123 2.52 -20.00 -3.61
N GLU A 124 2.95 -21.20 -4.03
CA GLU A 124 4.33 -21.66 -3.84
C GLU A 124 5.40 -20.71 -4.38
N PRO A 125 5.28 -20.15 -5.61
CA PRO A 125 6.27 -19.19 -6.10
C PRO A 125 6.36 -17.93 -5.22
N ILE A 126 5.21 -17.44 -4.75
CA ILE A 126 5.09 -16.25 -3.92
C ILE A 126 5.72 -16.51 -2.55
N ILE A 127 5.37 -17.62 -1.90
CA ILE A 127 5.92 -18.01 -0.60
C ILE A 127 7.45 -18.21 -0.68
N ASN A 128 7.96 -18.78 -1.77
CA ASN A 128 9.40 -18.95 -1.97
C ASN A 128 10.13 -17.58 -2.06
N ARG A 129 9.52 -16.56 -2.68
CA ARG A 129 10.07 -15.21 -2.70
C ARG A 129 10.06 -14.55 -1.33
N ILE A 130 8.96 -14.71 -0.57
CA ILE A 130 8.87 -14.24 0.83
C ILE A 130 9.96 -14.90 1.70
N VAL A 131 10.14 -16.22 1.59
CA VAL A 131 11.17 -16.97 2.34
C VAL A 131 12.57 -16.48 1.96
N LYS A 132 12.82 -16.22 0.67
CA LYS A 132 14.11 -15.68 0.21
C LYS A 132 14.36 -14.30 0.83
N ALA A 133 13.42 -13.38 0.72
CA ALA A 133 13.53 -12.05 1.30
C ALA A 133 13.71 -12.09 2.83
N HIS A 134 13.01 -13.01 3.51
CA HIS A 134 13.23 -13.22 4.95
C HIS A 134 14.64 -13.70 5.27
N LYS A 135 15.20 -14.65 4.53
CA LYS A 135 16.57 -15.14 4.74
C LYS A 135 17.60 -14.03 4.59
N GLU A 136 17.44 -13.18 3.59
CA GLU A 136 18.31 -12.02 3.38
C GLU A 136 18.22 -11.05 4.57
N ARG A 137 17.01 -10.78 5.05
CA ARG A 137 16.74 -9.95 6.23
C ARG A 137 17.32 -10.53 7.51
N ALA A 138 17.08 -11.81 7.78
CA ALA A 138 17.56 -12.49 9.00
C ALA A 138 19.09 -12.59 9.05
N ASN A 139 19.77 -12.56 7.90
CA ASN A 139 21.23 -12.56 7.76
C ASN A 139 21.82 -11.13 7.66
N ALA A 140 21.04 -10.08 7.88
CA ALA A 140 21.54 -8.71 7.85
C ALA A 140 22.64 -8.49 8.91
N ALA A 141 23.62 -7.64 8.61
CA ALA A 141 24.77 -7.42 9.47
C ALA A 141 24.42 -6.72 10.80
N ASN A 142 23.34 -5.96 10.81
CA ASN A 142 22.88 -5.18 11.95
C ASN A 142 21.38 -4.86 11.84
N LEU A 143 20.83 -4.26 12.91
CA LEU A 143 19.42 -3.88 12.99
C LEU A 143 19.03 -2.90 11.88
N GLU A 144 19.84 -1.89 11.60
CA GLU A 144 19.55 -0.86 10.61
C GLU A 144 19.40 -1.47 9.21
N SER A 145 20.32 -2.37 8.84
CA SER A 145 20.24 -3.10 7.57
C SER A 145 19.03 -4.04 7.52
N ALA A 146 18.71 -4.73 8.63
CA ALA A 146 17.55 -5.58 8.72
C ALA A 146 16.24 -4.77 8.61
N PHE A 147 16.16 -3.61 9.25
CA PHE A 147 15.00 -2.72 9.18
C PHE A 147 14.83 -2.14 7.76
N HIS A 148 15.92 -1.66 7.16
CA HIS A 148 15.92 -1.15 5.78
C HIS A 148 15.40 -2.20 4.78
N SER A 149 15.72 -3.48 4.99
CA SER A 149 15.27 -4.56 4.10
C SER A 149 13.75 -4.78 4.08
N ILE A 150 12.98 -4.16 4.99
CA ILE A 150 11.51 -4.14 4.93
C ILE A 150 11.06 -3.36 3.67
N GLY A 151 11.77 -2.29 3.31
CA GLY A 151 11.51 -1.50 2.10
C GLY A 151 11.98 -2.15 0.79
N GLU A 152 12.82 -3.20 0.86
CA GLU A 152 13.34 -3.86 -0.34
C GLU A 152 12.31 -4.78 -1.03
N PHE A 153 11.40 -5.40 -0.26
CA PHE A 153 10.47 -6.38 -0.77
C PHE A 153 9.13 -6.36 -0.04
N ALA A 154 8.02 -6.29 -0.80
CA ALA A 154 6.68 -6.46 -0.26
C ALA A 154 5.83 -7.39 -1.11
N THR A 155 4.98 -8.18 -0.43
CA THR A 155 3.87 -8.89 -1.07
C THR A 155 2.57 -8.16 -0.74
N LEU A 156 1.81 -7.79 -1.76
CA LEU A 156 0.59 -7.01 -1.64
C LEU A 156 -0.60 -7.78 -2.22
N THR A 157 -1.75 -7.73 -1.55
CA THR A 157 -2.98 -8.36 -2.03
C THR A 157 -4.19 -7.46 -1.80
N PRO A 158 -5.25 -7.53 -2.64
CA PRO A 158 -6.49 -6.82 -2.39
C PRO A 158 -7.22 -7.28 -1.13
N PHE A 159 -7.02 -8.53 -0.72
CA PHE A 159 -7.86 -9.19 0.28
C PHE A 159 -7.14 -9.35 1.63
N ASN A 160 -7.91 -9.21 2.72
CA ASN A 160 -7.41 -9.57 4.04
C ASN A 160 -7.62 -11.08 4.34
N ARG A 161 -8.73 -11.66 3.88
CA ARG A 161 -9.13 -13.07 4.10
C ARG A 161 -9.21 -13.83 2.77
N GLY A 162 -9.39 -15.14 2.86
CA GLY A 162 -9.40 -16.03 1.70
C GLY A 162 -8.02 -16.58 1.38
N LEU A 163 -7.90 -17.47 0.40
CA LEU A 163 -6.66 -18.15 0.06
C LEU A 163 -5.56 -17.16 -0.34
N PHE A 164 -5.89 -16.21 -1.21
CA PHE A 164 -4.98 -15.17 -1.69
C PHE A 164 -4.97 -13.91 -0.81
N GLY A 165 -5.59 -13.98 0.39
CA GLY A 165 -5.62 -12.90 1.35
C GLY A 165 -4.36 -12.83 2.23
N ALA A 166 -4.07 -11.63 2.74
CA ALA A 166 -2.89 -11.36 3.54
C ALA A 166 -2.76 -12.31 4.76
N GLN A 167 -3.86 -12.63 5.44
CA GLN A 167 -3.84 -13.54 6.58
C GLN A 167 -3.38 -14.95 6.20
N SER A 168 -3.85 -15.50 5.08
CA SER A 168 -3.47 -16.83 4.62
C SER A 168 -2.02 -16.88 4.15
N ILE A 169 -1.60 -15.89 3.37
CA ILE A 169 -0.21 -15.79 2.88
C ILE A 169 0.75 -15.64 4.06
N ASN A 170 0.44 -14.76 5.02
CA ASN A 170 1.25 -14.60 6.24
C ASN A 170 1.35 -15.90 7.04
N ARG A 171 0.23 -16.60 7.25
CA ARG A 171 0.22 -17.88 7.99
C ARG A 171 1.05 -18.96 7.31
N ILE A 172 0.98 -19.08 5.97
CA ILE A 172 1.75 -20.07 5.21
C ILE A 172 3.24 -19.72 5.23
N ALA A 173 3.56 -18.42 5.05
CA ALA A 173 4.93 -17.93 5.10
C ALA A 173 5.55 -18.15 6.48
N ASP A 174 4.85 -17.75 7.55
CA ASP A 174 5.28 -17.92 8.93
C ASP A 174 5.52 -19.39 9.27
N ALA A 175 4.58 -20.29 8.93
CA ALA A 175 4.73 -21.73 9.16
C ALA A 175 5.91 -22.34 8.40
N ARG A 176 6.33 -21.77 7.27
CA ARG A 176 7.51 -22.21 6.53
C ARG A 176 8.79 -21.64 7.11
N ILE A 177 8.77 -20.37 7.50
CA ILE A 177 9.94 -19.65 8.00
C ILE A 177 10.28 -20.10 9.43
N SER A 178 9.29 -20.27 10.32
CA SER A 178 9.51 -20.72 11.69
C SER A 178 10.25 -22.06 11.77
N ARG A 179 10.04 -22.95 10.80
CA ARG A 179 10.79 -24.21 10.70
C ARG A 179 12.29 -24.01 10.48
N PHE A 180 12.72 -22.97 9.76
CA PHE A 180 14.14 -22.64 9.60
C PHE A 180 14.77 -22.16 10.90
N HIS A 181 13.95 -21.61 11.80
CA HIS A 181 14.38 -21.16 13.12
C HIS A 181 14.16 -22.23 14.21
N GLU A 182 13.72 -23.45 13.83
CA GLU A 182 13.36 -24.54 14.76
C GLU A 182 12.33 -24.12 15.81
N MET A 183 11.37 -23.28 15.39
CA MET A 183 10.34 -22.68 16.24
C MET A 183 8.94 -23.08 15.78
N GLU A 184 7.99 -23.02 16.69
CA GLU A 184 6.58 -23.18 16.37
C GLU A 184 6.04 -21.96 15.58
N PRO A 185 5.08 -22.17 14.65
CA PRO A 185 4.40 -21.06 13.98
C PRO A 185 3.77 -20.08 14.98
N GLY A 186 3.92 -18.79 14.71
CA GLY A 186 3.46 -17.72 15.61
C GLY A 186 4.47 -17.31 16.70
N SER A 187 5.64 -17.97 16.76
CA SER A 187 6.75 -17.53 17.62
C SER A 187 7.43 -16.29 17.07
N PHE A 188 8.11 -15.54 17.96
CA PHE A 188 8.98 -14.45 17.53
C PHE A 188 10.39 -14.95 17.21
N TYR A 189 10.92 -14.53 16.08
CA TYR A 189 12.27 -14.83 15.62
C TYR A 189 12.90 -13.61 14.94
N ALA A 190 14.22 -13.60 14.86
CA ALA A 190 14.95 -12.50 14.21
C ALA A 190 14.56 -12.34 12.74
N GLY A 191 14.31 -11.12 12.30
CA GLY A 191 13.91 -10.83 10.94
C GLY A 191 12.40 -10.94 10.68
N LEU A 192 11.57 -11.28 11.68
CA LEU A 192 10.10 -11.29 11.53
C LEU A 192 9.59 -9.85 11.37
N PRO A 193 9.01 -9.49 10.23
CA PRO A 193 8.33 -8.21 10.10
C PRO A 193 6.95 -8.31 10.75
N ILE A 194 6.56 -7.27 11.49
CA ILE A 194 5.26 -7.18 12.15
C ILE A 194 4.57 -5.85 11.83
N ILE A 195 3.24 -5.88 11.78
CA ILE A 195 2.41 -4.69 11.61
C ILE A 195 1.50 -4.52 12.81
N ILE A 196 1.40 -3.29 13.29
CA ILE A 196 0.48 -2.90 14.37
C ILE A 196 -0.94 -2.81 13.81
N LEU A 197 -1.92 -3.30 14.56
CA LEU A 197 -3.33 -3.38 14.15
C LEU A 197 -4.27 -2.49 14.96
N GLU A 198 -3.77 -1.86 16.02
CA GLU A 198 -4.51 -0.92 16.87
C GLU A 198 -3.57 0.12 17.46
N ASN A 199 -4.09 1.33 17.67
CA ASN A 199 -3.30 2.42 18.24
C ASN A 199 -2.96 2.15 19.71
N ASN A 200 -1.74 2.46 20.10
CA ASN A 200 -1.28 2.51 21.47
C ASN A 200 -0.50 3.82 21.69
N TYR A 201 -1.16 4.77 22.32
CA TYR A 201 -0.62 6.12 22.52
C TYR A 201 0.54 6.15 23.54
N ASP A 202 0.56 5.24 24.51
CA ASP A 202 1.63 5.17 25.52
C ASP A 202 2.96 4.70 24.92
N LEU A 203 2.89 3.83 23.91
CA LEU A 203 4.06 3.34 23.18
C LEU A 203 4.35 4.16 21.91
N GLU A 204 3.50 5.13 21.57
CA GLU A 204 3.56 5.90 20.32
C GLU A 204 3.53 4.95 19.09
N LEU A 205 2.76 3.87 19.16
CA LEU A 205 2.54 2.93 18.06
C LEU A 205 1.14 3.08 17.49
N PHE A 206 1.05 3.17 16.17
CA PHE A 206 -0.20 3.39 15.47
C PHE A 206 -0.56 2.24 14.53
N ASN A 207 -1.84 2.10 14.26
CA ASN A 207 -2.33 1.10 13.30
C ASN A 207 -1.70 1.36 11.93
N GLY A 208 -0.99 0.35 11.42
CA GLY A 208 -0.24 0.43 10.17
C GLY A 208 1.27 0.52 10.35
N ASP A 209 1.76 0.86 11.55
CA ASP A 209 3.20 0.89 11.79
C ASP A 209 3.83 -0.48 11.57
N ILE A 210 4.90 -0.51 10.79
CA ILE A 210 5.65 -1.72 10.50
C ILE A 210 6.96 -1.71 11.27
N GLY A 211 7.22 -2.79 11.97
CA GLY A 211 8.45 -3.02 12.72
C GLY A 211 9.09 -4.35 12.36
N ILE A 212 10.24 -4.61 12.97
CA ILE A 212 10.98 -5.85 12.83
C ILE A 212 11.33 -6.44 14.20
N VAL A 213 11.22 -7.73 14.33
CA VAL A 213 11.76 -8.43 15.50
C VAL A 213 13.26 -8.66 15.31
N TRP A 214 14.06 -8.14 16.25
CA TRP A 214 15.52 -8.24 16.17
C TRP A 214 16.16 -8.29 17.55
N PRO A 215 17.28 -9.04 17.72
CA PRO A 215 17.95 -9.11 19.01
C PRO A 215 18.58 -7.75 19.40
N LYS A 216 18.43 -7.41 20.67
CA LYS A 216 19.10 -6.24 21.25
C LYS A 216 20.58 -6.57 21.45
N ARG A 217 21.46 -5.74 20.90
CA ARG A 217 22.91 -5.96 20.89
C ARG A 217 23.50 -6.22 22.27
N SER A 218 22.96 -5.58 23.32
CA SER A 218 23.51 -5.67 24.69
C SER A 218 23.11 -6.93 25.43
N SER A 219 21.97 -7.56 25.10
CA SER A 219 21.42 -8.70 25.84
C SER A 219 21.19 -9.95 24.99
N GLY A 220 21.16 -9.83 23.67
CA GLY A 220 20.73 -10.91 22.77
C GLY A 220 19.22 -11.19 22.82
N GLU A 221 18.47 -10.55 23.71
CA GLU A 221 17.02 -10.70 23.84
C GLU A 221 16.30 -10.08 22.64
N LEU A 222 15.23 -10.72 22.16
CA LEU A 222 14.43 -10.23 21.05
C LEU A 222 13.52 -9.06 21.49
N PHE A 223 13.53 -8.00 20.68
CA PHE A 223 12.65 -6.86 20.78
C PHE A 223 11.98 -6.61 19.44
N ALA A 224 10.83 -5.98 19.44
CA ALA A 224 10.25 -5.37 18.26
C ALA A 224 10.80 -3.95 18.11
N TRP A 225 11.27 -3.60 16.91
CA TRP A 225 11.88 -2.31 16.62
C TRP A 225 11.02 -1.56 15.60
N PHE A 226 10.69 -0.33 15.92
CA PHE A 226 9.90 0.57 15.07
C PHE A 226 10.66 1.88 14.85
N SER A 227 10.41 2.52 13.70
CA SER A 227 10.93 3.86 13.44
C SER A 227 10.06 4.89 14.15
N ASP A 228 10.67 5.85 14.83
CA ASP A 228 9.97 7.02 15.37
C ASP A 228 9.88 8.16 14.33
N SER A 229 9.28 9.28 14.71
CA SER A 229 9.12 10.47 13.86
C SER A 229 10.45 11.10 13.40
N ASN A 230 11.56 10.78 14.08
CA ASN A 230 12.91 11.25 13.75
C ASN A 230 13.71 10.18 12.99
N SER A 231 13.05 9.11 12.52
CA SER A 231 13.69 7.94 11.88
C SER A 231 14.67 7.18 12.78
N ALA A 232 14.59 7.36 14.09
CA ALA A 232 15.36 6.56 15.03
C ALA A 232 14.63 5.26 15.38
N LEU A 233 15.37 4.15 15.54
CA LEU A 233 14.80 2.87 15.88
C LEU A 233 14.59 2.73 17.39
N LYS A 234 13.35 2.57 17.81
CA LYS A 234 12.94 2.38 19.21
C LYS A 234 12.60 0.90 19.48
N PRO A 235 13.18 0.30 20.54
CA PRO A 235 12.84 -1.05 20.96
C PRO A 235 11.56 -1.09 21.80
N VAL A 236 10.68 -2.02 21.51
CA VAL A 236 9.50 -2.35 22.30
C VAL A 236 9.61 -3.81 22.75
N ARG A 237 9.38 -4.10 24.03
CA ARG A 237 9.34 -5.48 24.52
C ARG A 237 8.20 -6.24 23.87
N LEU A 238 8.44 -7.49 23.46
CA LEU A 238 7.46 -8.30 22.73
C LEU A 238 6.15 -8.50 23.49
N ASN A 239 6.22 -8.61 24.82
CA ASN A 239 5.03 -8.74 25.68
C ASN A 239 4.24 -7.43 25.92
N TRP A 240 4.75 -6.29 25.43
CA TRP A 240 4.07 -5.01 25.49
C TRP A 240 3.43 -4.63 24.15
N LEU A 241 3.71 -5.42 23.10
CA LEU A 241 3.14 -5.13 21.78
C LEU A 241 1.60 -5.11 21.87
N PRO A 242 0.96 -4.08 21.31
CA PRO A 242 -0.47 -4.07 21.08
C PRO A 242 -0.85 -5.17 20.08
N LYS A 243 -2.10 -5.21 19.67
CA LYS A 243 -2.53 -6.14 18.64
C LYS A 243 -1.71 -5.99 17.38
N HIS A 244 -1.12 -7.06 16.92
CA HIS A 244 -0.21 -7.09 15.77
C HIS A 244 -0.38 -8.36 14.94
N ALA A 245 0.28 -8.42 13.79
CA ALA A 245 0.33 -9.60 12.92
C ALA A 245 1.68 -9.64 12.17
N PRO A 246 2.09 -10.81 11.65
CA PRO A 246 3.18 -10.89 10.68
C PRO A 246 2.89 -10.01 9.45
N ALA A 247 3.94 -9.37 8.92
CA ALA A 247 3.86 -8.43 7.80
C ALA A 247 4.64 -8.90 6.57
N PHE A 248 4.67 -10.19 6.28
CA PHE A 248 5.23 -10.74 5.04
C PHE A 248 4.37 -10.39 3.82
N CYS A 249 3.06 -10.27 4.05
CA CYS A 249 2.08 -9.85 3.06
C CYS A 249 1.15 -8.82 3.69
N LEU A 250 0.93 -7.71 2.99
CA LEU A 250 0.04 -6.63 3.38
C LEU A 250 -1.16 -6.55 2.43
N THR A 251 -2.25 -5.96 2.89
CA THR A 251 -3.26 -5.51 1.94
C THR A 251 -2.79 -4.25 1.22
N ILE A 252 -3.21 -4.07 -0.04
CA ILE A 252 -2.89 -2.89 -0.84
C ILE A 252 -3.29 -1.59 -0.09
N HIS A 253 -4.42 -1.60 0.62
CA HIS A 253 -4.83 -0.46 1.47
C HIS A 253 -3.80 -0.14 2.56
N LYS A 254 -3.24 -1.15 3.22
CA LYS A 254 -2.25 -0.95 4.29
C LYS A 254 -0.87 -0.56 3.78
N SER A 255 -0.62 -0.68 2.49
CA SER A 255 0.62 -0.24 1.86
C SER A 255 0.56 1.20 1.34
N GLN A 256 -0.59 1.88 1.46
CA GLN A 256 -0.69 3.29 1.10
C GLN A 256 0.31 4.12 1.91
N GLY A 257 0.92 5.14 1.31
CA GLY A 257 2.01 5.91 1.92
C GLY A 257 3.38 5.20 1.94
N SER A 258 3.43 3.88 1.64
CA SER A 258 4.69 3.11 1.60
C SER A 258 5.14 2.84 0.17
N GLU A 259 6.46 2.63 0.00
CA GLU A 259 7.08 2.29 -1.28
C GLU A 259 8.13 1.20 -1.07
N PHE A 260 8.30 0.31 -2.06
CA PHE A 260 9.18 -0.83 -1.97
C PHE A 260 10.03 -0.96 -3.25
N GLU A 261 11.26 -1.43 -3.14
CA GLU A 261 12.09 -1.67 -4.32
C GLU A 261 11.47 -2.75 -5.21
N GLU A 262 10.96 -3.81 -4.61
CA GLU A 262 10.30 -4.91 -5.30
C GLU A 262 8.91 -5.19 -4.72
N VAL A 263 7.89 -5.23 -5.57
CA VAL A 263 6.51 -5.57 -5.20
C VAL A 263 6.05 -6.84 -5.92
N VAL A 264 5.44 -7.73 -5.14
CA VAL A 264 4.69 -8.88 -5.62
C VAL A 264 3.22 -8.62 -5.36
N GLY A 265 2.47 -8.28 -6.41
CA GLY A 265 1.01 -8.14 -6.35
C GLY A 265 0.34 -9.50 -6.53
N VAL A 266 -0.47 -9.92 -5.55
CA VAL A 266 -1.18 -11.22 -5.58
C VAL A 266 -2.67 -10.98 -5.67
N PHE A 267 -3.23 -11.30 -6.84
CA PHE A 267 -4.65 -11.17 -7.10
C PHE A 267 -5.33 -12.55 -7.12
N SER A 268 -6.65 -12.56 -7.17
CA SER A 268 -7.44 -13.81 -7.17
C SER A 268 -7.28 -14.59 -8.48
N SER A 269 -7.56 -15.89 -8.43
CA SER A 269 -7.71 -16.75 -9.62
C SER A 269 -9.02 -16.51 -10.37
N GLU A 270 -9.96 -15.79 -9.74
CA GLU A 270 -11.30 -15.53 -10.27
C GLU A 270 -11.57 -14.03 -10.30
N ASP A 271 -12.48 -13.61 -11.19
CA ASP A 271 -12.94 -12.23 -11.20
C ASP A 271 -13.70 -11.89 -9.92
N ASN A 272 -13.49 -10.68 -9.45
CA ASN A 272 -14.08 -10.19 -8.24
C ASN A 272 -14.37 -8.69 -8.37
N ASP A 273 -15.62 -8.29 -8.20
CA ASP A 273 -16.06 -6.91 -8.34
C ASP A 273 -15.39 -5.94 -7.37
N PHE A 274 -14.79 -6.45 -6.30
CA PHE A 274 -14.01 -5.65 -5.36
C PHE A 274 -12.67 -5.18 -5.97
N ILE A 275 -12.12 -5.93 -6.96
CA ILE A 275 -10.88 -5.53 -7.61
C ILE A 275 -11.21 -4.49 -8.68
N SER A 276 -10.62 -3.32 -8.56
CA SER A 276 -10.81 -2.19 -9.44
C SER A 276 -9.49 -1.71 -10.05
N ARG A 277 -9.59 -0.88 -11.07
CA ARG A 277 -8.45 -0.16 -11.67
C ARG A 277 -7.59 0.54 -10.62
N GLN A 278 -8.23 1.29 -9.72
CA GLN A 278 -7.54 2.01 -8.67
C GLN A 278 -6.74 1.08 -7.77
N LEU A 279 -7.26 -0.11 -7.50
CA LEU A 279 -6.60 -1.10 -6.66
C LEU A 279 -5.37 -1.70 -7.33
N VAL A 280 -5.48 -2.03 -8.62
CA VAL A 280 -4.36 -2.52 -9.44
C VAL A 280 -3.29 -1.44 -9.60
N TYR A 281 -3.70 -0.22 -9.92
CA TYR A 281 -2.80 0.94 -10.01
C TYR A 281 -2.09 1.24 -8.69
N THR A 282 -2.81 1.24 -7.57
CA THR A 282 -2.21 1.48 -6.25
C THR A 282 -1.17 0.42 -5.91
N CYS A 283 -1.44 -0.86 -6.21
CA CYS A 283 -0.47 -1.92 -6.05
C CYS A 283 0.79 -1.67 -6.89
N ALA A 284 0.62 -1.36 -8.17
CA ALA A 284 1.73 -1.13 -9.10
C ALA A 284 2.58 0.07 -8.70
N SER A 285 1.93 1.16 -8.28
CA SER A 285 2.61 2.40 -7.90
C SER A 285 3.43 2.30 -6.60
N ARG A 286 3.32 1.18 -5.85
CA ARG A 286 4.18 0.91 -4.68
C ARG A 286 5.57 0.39 -5.07
N ALA A 287 5.74 -0.16 -6.28
CA ALA A 287 7.03 -0.68 -6.73
C ALA A 287 7.93 0.44 -7.23
N LYS A 288 9.22 0.40 -6.92
CA LYS A 288 10.24 1.33 -7.46
C LYS A 288 11.04 0.69 -8.59
N ARG A 289 11.47 -0.55 -8.42
CA ARG A 289 12.41 -1.20 -9.33
C ARG A 289 11.83 -2.43 -10.02
N ARG A 290 11.03 -3.22 -9.32
CA ARG A 290 10.44 -4.44 -9.89
C ARG A 290 9.01 -4.64 -9.42
N LEU A 291 8.14 -4.96 -10.38
CA LEU A 291 6.75 -5.35 -10.16
C LEU A 291 6.52 -6.75 -10.74
N SER A 292 6.02 -7.66 -9.91
CA SER A 292 5.54 -8.96 -10.38
C SER A 292 4.08 -9.13 -9.99
N ILE A 293 3.23 -9.40 -10.95
CA ILE A 293 1.79 -9.56 -10.73
C ILE A 293 1.44 -11.04 -10.90
N TYR A 294 0.79 -11.60 -9.89
CA TYR A 294 0.22 -12.93 -9.88
C TYR A 294 -1.30 -12.84 -9.87
N GLY A 295 -1.96 -13.50 -10.83
CA GLY A 295 -3.43 -13.46 -10.90
C GLY A 295 -3.99 -14.11 -12.16
N ASN A 296 -5.32 -14.16 -12.26
CA ASN A 296 -5.99 -14.57 -13.50
C ASN A 296 -5.97 -13.39 -14.47
N ARG A 297 -5.50 -13.65 -15.72
CA ARG A 297 -5.33 -12.61 -16.75
C ARG A 297 -6.65 -11.89 -17.05
N THR A 298 -7.67 -12.67 -17.41
CA THR A 298 -8.98 -12.12 -17.79
C THR A 298 -9.62 -11.33 -16.65
N ALA A 299 -9.50 -11.83 -15.41
CA ALA A 299 -10.01 -11.16 -14.23
C ALA A 299 -9.29 -9.81 -13.97
N LEU A 300 -7.97 -9.75 -14.18
CA LEU A 300 -7.22 -8.51 -14.04
C LEU A 300 -7.52 -7.49 -15.13
N GLU A 301 -7.64 -7.94 -16.39
CA GLU A 301 -8.05 -7.09 -17.50
C GLU A 301 -9.45 -6.50 -17.25
N ALA A 302 -10.41 -7.31 -16.79
CA ALA A 302 -11.74 -6.84 -16.39
C ALA A 302 -11.68 -5.85 -15.22
N ALA A 303 -10.85 -6.12 -14.22
CA ALA A 303 -10.67 -5.25 -13.06
C ALA A 303 -10.09 -3.88 -13.45
N ILE A 304 -9.16 -3.82 -14.39
CA ILE A 304 -8.58 -2.57 -14.90
C ILE A 304 -9.61 -1.75 -15.67
N GLN A 305 -10.54 -2.38 -16.36
CA GLN A 305 -11.66 -1.70 -17.02
C GLN A 305 -12.69 -1.16 -16.00
N ARG A 306 -12.76 -1.76 -14.81
CA ARG A 306 -13.69 -1.39 -13.75
C ARG A 306 -13.20 -0.18 -12.96
N SER A 307 -13.87 0.97 -13.13
CA SER A 307 -13.64 2.17 -12.32
C SER A 307 -14.65 2.22 -11.17
N VAL A 308 -14.17 2.39 -9.95
CA VAL A 308 -15.06 2.62 -8.80
C VAL A 308 -15.56 4.06 -8.87
N LYS A 309 -16.83 4.23 -9.25
CA LYS A 309 -17.55 5.49 -9.07
C LYS A 309 -18.22 5.45 -7.69
N ARG A 310 -17.71 6.20 -6.74
CA ARG A 310 -18.40 6.44 -5.48
C ARG A 310 -19.35 7.59 -5.67
N ALA A 311 -20.64 7.35 -5.50
CA ALA A 311 -21.64 8.40 -5.55
C ALA A 311 -21.45 9.33 -4.35
N THR A 312 -21.02 10.56 -4.61
CA THR A 312 -21.07 11.65 -3.66
C THR A 312 -21.91 12.77 -4.33
N LEU A 313 -22.63 13.53 -3.55
CA LEU A 313 -23.31 14.71 -4.03
C LEU A 313 -22.41 15.98 -3.94
N LEU A 314 -21.12 15.78 -3.62
CA LEU A 314 -20.22 16.90 -3.34
C LEU A 314 -19.95 17.74 -4.58
N GLU A 315 -19.66 17.09 -5.71
CA GLU A 315 -19.41 17.77 -6.98
C GLU A 315 -20.65 18.59 -7.44
N GLU A 316 -21.85 18.00 -7.37
CA GLU A 316 -23.10 18.67 -7.69
C GLU A 316 -23.37 19.86 -6.76
N ARG A 317 -23.09 19.70 -5.45
CA ARG A 317 -23.24 20.79 -4.47
C ARG A 317 -22.25 21.93 -4.70
N ILE A 318 -20.99 21.62 -5.03
CA ILE A 318 -19.99 22.63 -5.37
C ILE A 318 -20.44 23.43 -6.60
N LEU A 319 -20.93 22.77 -7.64
CA LEU A 319 -21.46 23.44 -8.83
C LEU A 319 -22.71 24.30 -8.53
N ALA A 320 -23.49 23.95 -7.53
CA ALA A 320 -24.66 24.72 -7.10
C ALA A 320 -24.31 25.93 -6.22
N CYS A 321 -23.10 26.00 -5.66
CA CYS A 321 -22.59 27.17 -4.92
C CYS A 321 -22.14 28.26 -5.91
N LYS A 322 -23.10 29.10 -6.32
CA LYS A 322 -22.85 30.28 -7.18
C LYS A 322 -22.63 31.52 -6.35
#